data_b4a1a3870ec4ea77dda6048be6c09440
#
_entry.id   b4a1a3870ec4ea77dda6048be6c09440
#
_cell.length_a   1.000
_cell.length_b   1.000
_cell.length_c   1.000
_cell.angle_alpha   90.00
_cell.angle_beta   90.00
_cell.angle_gamma   90.00
#
_symmetry.space_group_name_H-M   'P 1'
#
loop_
_entity.id
_entity.type
_entity.pdbx_description
1 polymer ?
#
loop_
_entity_poly.entity_id
_entity_poly.type
_entity_poly.pdbx_seq_one_letter_code
_entity_poly.pdbx_strand_id
1 'polypeptide(L)'
;MPPTLADRLEHILSAIDTIQTTLKDKTIDDFKSDILLQLAIERALEIICEASRRIPEKIQAQQKAIDWQRMVDFGNLLRHAYHRIDPQIVFEIAARDLPPLKAFAERVIREAE
;
A
#
# COMPACT_ATOMS: atom_id res chain seq x y z
N MET A 1 18.30 10.67 -10.44
CA MET A 1 18.76 9.60 -9.53
C MET A 1 17.62 8.67 -9.17
N PRO A 2 17.88 7.35 -9.05
CA PRO A 2 16.84 6.45 -8.59
C PRO A 2 16.47 6.77 -7.13
N PRO A 3 15.24 6.45 -6.71
CA PRO A 3 14.82 6.68 -5.33
C PRO A 3 15.68 5.91 -4.32
N THR A 4 15.97 6.56 -3.20
CA THR A 4 16.67 5.94 -2.08
C THR A 4 15.69 5.11 -1.25
N LEU A 5 16.20 4.36 -0.26
CA LEU A 5 15.34 3.69 0.71
C LEU A 5 14.42 4.70 1.43
N ALA A 6 14.98 5.82 1.87
CA ALA A 6 14.20 6.86 2.53
C ALA A 6 13.08 7.38 1.63
N ASP A 7 13.38 7.62 0.34
CA ASP A 7 12.38 8.06 -0.63
C ASP A 7 11.25 7.04 -0.76
N ARG A 8 11.58 5.76 -0.83
CA ARG A 8 10.58 4.69 -0.98
C ARG A 8 9.68 4.59 0.24
N LEU A 9 10.26 4.72 1.44
CA LEU A 9 9.49 4.71 2.68
C LEU A 9 8.56 5.92 2.76
N GLU A 10 9.02 7.10 2.33
CA GLU A 10 8.18 8.30 2.27
C GLU A 10 7.07 8.15 1.24
N HIS A 11 7.34 7.51 0.09
CA HIS A 11 6.30 7.23 -0.90
C HIS A 11 5.22 6.33 -0.32
N ILE A 12 5.63 5.31 0.44
CA ILE A 12 4.68 4.41 1.12
C ILE A 12 3.81 5.19 2.10
N LEU A 13 4.43 5.99 2.97
CA LEU A 13 3.70 6.75 3.98
C LEU A 13 2.74 7.75 3.35
N SER A 14 3.17 8.45 2.31
CA SER A 14 2.34 9.42 1.61
C SER A 14 1.13 8.75 0.96
N ALA A 15 1.34 7.60 0.32
CA ALA A 15 0.23 6.87 -0.31
C ALA A 15 -0.73 6.29 0.73
N ILE A 16 -0.22 5.78 1.86
CA ILE A 16 -1.06 5.30 2.95
C ILE A 16 -1.90 6.44 3.51
N ASP A 17 -1.29 7.60 3.74
CA ASP A 17 -2.01 8.78 4.25
C ASP A 17 -3.14 9.19 3.29
N THR A 18 -2.85 9.20 1.99
CA THR A 18 -3.85 9.49 0.97
C THR A 18 -5.02 8.51 1.06
N ILE A 19 -4.73 7.22 1.17
CA ILE A 19 -5.77 6.18 1.26
C ILE A 19 -6.59 6.36 2.54
N GLN A 20 -5.93 6.50 3.68
CA GLN A 20 -6.62 6.61 4.97
C GLN A 20 -7.49 7.86 5.03
N THR A 21 -6.98 8.99 4.53
CA THR A 21 -7.74 10.24 4.50
C THR A 21 -8.94 10.12 3.55
N THR A 22 -8.72 9.54 2.38
CA THR A 22 -9.77 9.41 1.35
C THR A 22 -10.88 8.46 1.78
N LEU A 23 -10.52 7.36 2.48
CA LEU A 23 -11.50 6.36 2.93
C LEU A 23 -12.12 6.68 4.29
N LYS A 24 -11.64 7.72 4.97
CA LYS A 24 -12.22 8.10 6.26
C LYS A 24 -13.72 8.32 6.13
N ASP A 25 -14.48 7.70 7.02
CA ASP A 25 -15.94 7.77 7.05
C ASP A 25 -16.64 7.15 5.84
N LYS A 26 -15.89 6.42 4.99
CA LYS A 26 -16.47 5.68 3.86
C LYS A 26 -16.76 4.24 4.26
N THR A 27 -17.94 3.75 3.88
CA THR A 27 -18.30 2.34 4.09
C THR A 27 -17.90 1.53 2.88
N ILE A 28 -17.95 0.19 3.01
CA ILE A 28 -17.73 -0.70 1.88
C ILE A 28 -18.77 -0.45 0.77
N ASP A 29 -20.00 -0.12 1.14
CA ASP A 29 -21.04 0.17 0.15
C ASP A 29 -20.72 1.46 -0.63
N ASP A 30 -20.22 2.49 0.06
CA ASP A 30 -19.73 3.71 -0.60
C ASP A 30 -18.64 3.37 -1.62
N PHE A 31 -17.70 2.52 -1.20
CA PHE A 31 -16.58 2.13 -2.05
C PHE A 31 -17.04 1.34 -3.28
N LYS A 32 -17.95 0.38 -3.09
CA LYS A 32 -18.47 -0.45 -4.19
C LYS A 32 -19.24 0.34 -5.23
N SER A 33 -19.86 1.45 -4.83
CA SER A 33 -20.68 2.26 -5.72
C SER A 33 -19.94 3.41 -6.41
N ASP A 34 -18.64 3.57 -6.14
CA ASP A 34 -17.85 4.72 -6.64
C ASP A 34 -16.62 4.22 -7.41
N ILE A 35 -16.77 4.14 -8.73
CA ILE A 35 -15.70 3.64 -9.61
C ILE A 35 -14.45 4.54 -9.56
N LEU A 36 -14.63 5.85 -9.48
CA LEU A 36 -13.48 6.77 -9.43
C LEU A 36 -12.70 6.59 -8.13
N LEU A 37 -13.41 6.38 -7.02
CA LEU A 37 -12.79 6.09 -5.74
C LEU A 37 -11.98 4.78 -5.80
N GLN A 38 -12.57 3.74 -6.41
CA GLN A 38 -11.89 2.46 -6.58
C GLN A 38 -10.59 2.61 -7.36
N LEU A 39 -10.64 3.34 -8.48
CA LEU A 39 -9.46 3.54 -9.32
C LEU A 39 -8.38 4.33 -8.59
N ALA A 40 -8.75 5.34 -7.82
CA ALA A 40 -7.81 6.13 -7.04
C ALA A 40 -7.11 5.28 -5.97
N ILE A 41 -7.87 4.48 -5.24
CA ILE A 41 -7.32 3.62 -4.19
C ILE A 41 -6.44 2.52 -4.79
N GLU A 42 -6.85 1.91 -5.90
CA GLU A 42 -6.04 0.90 -6.60
C GLU A 42 -4.69 1.48 -7.03
N ARG A 43 -4.69 2.70 -7.58
CA ARG A 43 -3.43 3.33 -7.98
C ARG A 43 -2.52 3.61 -6.78
N ALA A 44 -3.09 4.09 -5.68
CA ALA A 44 -2.31 4.34 -4.46
C ALA A 44 -1.74 3.03 -3.90
N LEU A 45 -2.52 1.95 -3.91
CA LEU A 45 -2.04 0.63 -3.49
C LEU A 45 -0.94 0.09 -4.40
N GLU A 46 -1.04 0.32 -5.71
CA GLU A 46 0.00 -0.05 -6.66
C GLU A 46 1.33 0.64 -6.33
N ILE A 47 1.28 1.93 -6.00
CA ILE A 47 2.46 2.70 -5.59
C ILE A 47 3.08 2.09 -4.34
N ILE A 48 2.25 1.75 -3.35
CA ILE A 48 2.72 1.12 -2.10
C ILE A 48 3.41 -0.21 -2.40
N CYS A 49 2.78 -1.05 -3.21
CA CYS A 49 3.33 -2.37 -3.53
C CYS A 49 4.65 -2.26 -4.29
N GLU A 50 4.74 -1.34 -5.25
CA GLU A 50 5.96 -1.14 -6.02
C GLU A 50 7.10 -0.61 -5.14
N ALA A 51 6.82 0.36 -4.28
CA ALA A 51 7.82 0.89 -3.36
C ALA A 51 8.27 -0.18 -2.36
N SER A 52 7.32 -0.98 -1.85
CA SER A 52 7.60 -2.05 -0.89
C SER A 52 8.49 -3.14 -1.49
N ARG A 53 8.26 -3.48 -2.76
CA ARG A 53 9.05 -4.47 -3.48
C ARG A 53 10.52 -4.07 -3.58
N ARG A 54 10.81 -2.78 -3.54
CA ARG A 54 12.18 -2.23 -3.65
C ARG A 54 12.89 -2.09 -2.31
N ILE A 55 12.23 -2.38 -1.20
CA ILE A 55 12.88 -2.36 0.10
C ILE A 55 13.82 -3.56 0.19
N PRO A 56 15.09 -3.37 0.61
CA PRO A 56 16.05 -4.48 0.71
C PRO A 56 15.54 -5.60 1.61
N GLU A 57 15.85 -6.83 1.25
CA GLU A 57 15.42 -8.02 2.01
C GLU A 57 15.82 -7.97 3.47
N LYS A 58 17.01 -7.45 3.78
CA LYS A 58 17.49 -7.28 5.15
C LYS A 58 16.53 -6.43 5.98
N ILE A 59 15.99 -5.38 5.37
CA ILE A 59 15.06 -4.48 6.05
C ILE A 59 13.70 -5.15 6.18
N GLN A 60 13.21 -5.80 5.13
CA GLN A 60 11.95 -6.54 5.18
C GLN A 60 11.97 -7.64 6.24
N ALA A 61 13.12 -8.29 6.41
CA ALA A 61 13.28 -9.36 7.38
C ALA A 61 13.11 -8.89 8.82
N GLN A 62 13.19 -7.58 9.09
CA GLN A 62 12.94 -7.01 10.40
C GLN A 62 11.47 -7.07 10.81
N GLN A 63 10.57 -7.33 9.85
CA GLN A 63 9.13 -7.41 10.14
C GLN A 63 8.52 -8.56 9.35
N LYS A 64 8.65 -9.78 9.89
CA LYS A 64 8.14 -10.99 9.24
C LYS A 64 6.63 -11.13 9.30
N ALA A 65 5.97 -10.35 10.17
CA ALA A 65 4.51 -10.35 10.25
C ALA A 65 3.86 -9.73 9.02
N ILE A 66 4.60 -8.91 8.26
CA ILE A 66 4.12 -8.39 6.98
C ILE A 66 4.39 -9.44 5.90
N ASP A 67 3.36 -9.81 5.15
CA ASP A 67 3.50 -10.75 4.05
C ASP A 67 3.97 -10.00 2.80
N TRP A 68 5.28 -9.85 2.68
CA TRP A 68 5.92 -9.10 1.59
C TRP A 68 5.64 -9.72 0.21
N GLN A 69 5.59 -11.06 0.13
CA GLN A 69 5.30 -11.73 -1.13
C GLN A 69 3.87 -11.48 -1.58
N ARG A 70 2.92 -11.47 -0.66
CA ARG A 70 1.54 -11.14 -0.97
C ARG A 70 1.42 -9.73 -1.55
N MET A 71 2.21 -8.79 -1.03
CA MET A 71 2.24 -7.42 -1.57
C MET A 71 2.77 -7.38 -2.99
N VAL A 72 3.82 -8.15 -3.30
CA VAL A 72 4.35 -8.26 -4.66
C VAL A 72 3.27 -8.82 -5.59
N ASP A 73 2.62 -9.90 -5.18
CA ASP A 73 1.60 -10.56 -5.98
C ASP A 73 0.40 -9.64 -6.24
N PHE A 74 -0.05 -8.93 -5.21
CA PHE A 74 -1.16 -7.99 -5.35
C PHE A 74 -0.79 -6.81 -6.25
N GLY A 75 0.43 -6.29 -6.11
CA GLY A 75 0.95 -5.23 -6.98
C GLY A 75 0.98 -5.64 -8.45
N ASN A 76 1.37 -6.89 -8.72
CA ASN A 76 1.36 -7.44 -10.07
C ASN A 76 -0.07 -7.52 -10.62
N LEU A 77 -1.03 -7.95 -9.79
CA LEU A 77 -2.43 -7.99 -10.16
C LEU A 77 -2.95 -6.60 -10.52
N LEU A 78 -2.68 -5.60 -9.67
CA LEU A 78 -3.10 -4.22 -9.91
C LEU A 78 -2.53 -3.66 -11.22
N ARG A 79 -1.24 -3.93 -11.49
CA ARG A 79 -0.56 -3.38 -12.65
C ARG A 79 -1.03 -4.00 -13.96
N HIS A 80 -1.36 -5.29 -13.95
CA HIS A 80 -1.70 -6.03 -15.15
C HIS A 80 -3.20 -6.24 -15.36
N ALA A 81 -4.02 -5.87 -14.38
CA ALA A 81 -5.48 -6.02 -14.51
C ALA A 81 -6.01 -4.97 -15.49
N TYR A 82 -6.73 -5.43 -16.48
CA TYR A 82 -7.47 -4.57 -17.42
C TYR A 82 -8.98 -4.74 -17.26
N HIS A 83 -9.38 -5.43 -16.20
CA HIS A 83 -10.77 -5.54 -15.76
C HIS A 83 -10.79 -5.30 -14.25
N ARG A 84 -11.97 -5.08 -13.70
CA ARG A 84 -12.09 -4.68 -12.29
C ARG A 84 -11.69 -5.80 -11.35
N ILE A 85 -10.89 -5.42 -10.35
CA ILE A 85 -10.59 -6.25 -9.19
C ILE A 85 -11.78 -6.13 -8.24
N ASP A 86 -12.10 -7.20 -7.52
CA ASP A 86 -13.20 -7.19 -6.54
C ASP A 86 -13.01 -6.05 -5.53
N PRO A 87 -13.93 -5.06 -5.49
CA PRO A 87 -13.81 -3.93 -4.58
C PRO A 87 -13.77 -4.34 -3.10
N GLN A 88 -14.41 -5.45 -2.75
CA GLN A 88 -14.38 -5.95 -1.37
C GLN A 88 -12.95 -6.28 -0.94
N ILE A 89 -12.19 -6.94 -1.80
CA ILE A 89 -10.80 -7.33 -1.54
C ILE A 89 -9.94 -6.07 -1.41
N VAL A 90 -10.10 -5.12 -2.33
CA VAL A 90 -9.32 -3.87 -2.30
C VAL A 90 -9.59 -3.10 -1.00
N PHE A 91 -10.85 -2.97 -0.62
CA PHE A 91 -11.24 -2.25 0.60
C PHE A 91 -10.67 -2.92 1.84
N GLU A 92 -10.73 -4.25 1.92
CA GLU A 92 -10.21 -5.01 3.05
C GLU A 92 -8.69 -4.87 3.19
N ILE A 93 -7.96 -4.91 2.07
CA ILE A 93 -6.51 -4.72 2.08
C ILE A 93 -6.18 -3.31 2.60
N ALA A 94 -6.89 -2.29 2.11
CA ALA A 94 -6.67 -0.92 2.55
C ALA A 94 -6.94 -0.74 4.04
N ALA A 95 -7.94 -1.44 4.58
CA ALA A 95 -8.30 -1.32 6.00
C ALA A 95 -7.38 -2.11 6.92
N ARG A 96 -6.90 -3.27 6.47
CA ARG A 96 -6.24 -4.26 7.33
C ARG A 96 -4.73 -4.29 7.20
N ASP A 97 -4.22 -4.19 5.98
CA ASP A 97 -2.80 -4.41 5.71
C ASP A 97 -1.95 -3.15 5.85
N LEU A 98 -2.55 -1.98 5.73
CA LEU A 98 -1.79 -0.72 5.76
C LEU A 98 -1.31 -0.28 7.14
N PRO A 99 -2.06 -0.44 8.24
CA PRO A 99 -1.56 0.00 9.54
C PRO A 99 -0.24 -0.65 9.97
N PRO A 100 -0.03 -1.98 9.82
CA PRO A 100 1.26 -2.58 10.14
C PRO A 100 2.39 -2.07 9.26
N LEU A 101 2.12 -1.84 7.98
CA LEU A 101 3.12 -1.31 7.05
C LEU A 101 3.49 0.13 7.40
N LYS A 102 2.51 0.94 7.76
CA LYS A 102 2.73 2.32 8.19
C LYS A 102 3.65 2.36 9.41
N ALA A 103 3.35 1.56 10.42
CA ALA A 103 4.16 1.49 11.64
C ALA A 103 5.60 1.06 11.33
N PHE A 104 5.76 0.08 10.43
CA PHE A 104 7.07 -0.39 10.00
C PHE A 104 7.86 0.73 9.30
N ALA A 105 7.24 1.41 8.33
CA ALA A 105 7.92 2.47 7.58
C ALA A 105 8.34 3.62 8.48
N GLU A 106 7.46 4.04 9.40
CA GLU A 106 7.77 5.09 10.36
C GLU A 106 8.94 4.70 11.26
N ARG A 107 8.97 3.45 11.73
CA ARG A 107 10.06 2.95 12.57
C ARG A 107 11.39 2.96 11.83
N VAL A 108 11.42 2.46 10.61
CA VAL A 108 12.67 2.38 9.83
C VAL A 108 13.23 3.78 9.54
N ILE A 109 12.37 4.72 9.20
CA ILE A 109 12.79 6.12 8.98
C ILE A 109 13.37 6.69 10.27
N ARG A 110 12.69 6.49 11.40
CA ARG A 110 13.12 7.02 12.69
C ARG A 110 14.49 6.45 13.12
N GLU A 111 14.68 5.16 12.89
CA GLU A 111 15.95 4.50 13.25
C GLU A 111 17.11 4.89 12.34
N ALA A 112 16.82 5.41 11.14
CA ALA A 112 17.85 5.84 10.21
C ALA A 112 18.32 7.29 10.46
N GLU A 113 17.61 8.02 11.30
CA GLU A 113 17.95 9.41 11.62
C GLU A 113 19.11 9.55 12.61
#